data_27e03f0aa7037ecc2bbc6695987eeeb4
#
_entry.id   27e03f0aa7037ecc2bbc6695987eeeb4
#
_cell.length_a   1.000
_cell.length_b   1.000
_cell.length_c   1.000
_cell.angle_alpha   90.00
_cell.angle_beta   90.00
_cell.angle_gamma   90.00
#
_symmetry.space_group_name_H-M   'P 1'
#
loop_
_entity.id
_entity.type
_entity.pdbx_description
1 polymer ?
#
loop_
_entity_poly.entity_id
_entity_poly.type
_entity_poly.pdbx_seq_one_letter_code
_entity_poly.pdbx_strand_id
1 'polypeptide(L)'
;MAENPQPARYRPRTDILDLGDPFYDAVTAADFPAHILRFRNDRAAAEIGIVPATNTAAIDRTPTEAGVQSPAEPQAAIETLDPRLRGDTGGGVLNLSDAAWIDHFARFTPLPGSLPRPLALRYHGHQFQSYNPDIGDGRGFLYAQATDHRDRLLDLGTKGSGQTPYSRFGDGRLTLKGGVREVLATEMLEALNVPTSRSFSLVETGEELVRGDEPSPTRSAVLVRLNHSHVRIGTFQRLAYERDGDAMRRLIDYVLTRLYDRTPGSDPAIELFDEAVGRVATLAARFMAAGFVHGVLNTDNINLTGESFDYGPWRFAPTWDAGFTAAYFDHHGLYAFGRQPDAMHWNVMQLAVALRTVVDAPPLIAVLETFPTRHAQAATDAILWRLGVRPRDPDGDRALADAVTAALAGSGMAIDRFFHDAFGGWLPEGDDWAPFEAVRAHLSDYRPRKGRDHPYWSDARPCSMLIDEVEAIWSAIAERDDWAPFAAKVAAIRRMGAALA
;
A
#
# COMPACT_ATOMS: atom_id res chain seq x y z
N MET A 1 -16.87 5.75 23.46
CA MET A 1 -17.18 5.70 22.00
C MET A 1 -16.37 6.83 21.39
N ALA A 2 -15.32 6.52 20.66
CA ALA A 2 -14.61 7.55 19.91
C ALA A 2 -15.58 8.07 18.82
N GLU A 3 -15.82 9.38 18.81
CA GLU A 3 -16.59 10.03 17.74
C GLU A 3 -15.97 9.64 16.40
N ASN A 4 -16.79 9.12 15.51
CA ASN A 4 -16.36 8.89 14.14
C ASN A 4 -15.98 10.26 13.56
N PRO A 5 -14.75 10.50 13.12
CA PRO A 5 -14.38 11.81 12.60
C PRO A 5 -15.34 12.19 11.47
N GLN A 6 -15.77 13.44 11.43
CA GLN A 6 -16.64 13.91 10.34
C GLN A 6 -15.91 13.64 9.00
N PRO A 7 -16.62 13.09 8.00
CA PRO A 7 -16.01 12.79 6.72
C PRO A 7 -15.44 14.07 6.09
N ALA A 8 -14.29 13.94 5.44
CA ALA A 8 -13.69 15.03 4.67
C ALA A 8 -14.65 15.49 3.57
N ARG A 9 -14.45 16.70 3.04
CA ARG A 9 -15.14 17.13 1.82
C ARG A 9 -14.57 16.40 0.62
N TYR A 10 -15.42 15.99 -0.32
CA TYR A 10 -14.96 15.45 -1.59
C TYR A 10 -14.31 16.56 -2.43
N ARG A 11 -13.03 16.40 -2.73
CA ARG A 11 -12.21 17.37 -3.48
C ARG A 11 -11.50 16.65 -4.62
N PRO A 12 -12.20 16.47 -5.77
CA PRO A 12 -11.63 15.81 -6.94
C PRO A 12 -10.46 16.61 -7.54
N ARG A 13 -9.54 15.92 -8.18
CA ARG A 13 -8.34 16.49 -8.78
C ARG A 13 -8.06 15.83 -10.13
N THR A 14 -7.24 16.54 -10.93
CA THR A 14 -6.79 16.10 -12.25
C THR A 14 -5.31 16.45 -12.51
N ASP A 15 -4.54 16.67 -11.43
CA ASP A 15 -3.18 17.21 -11.50
C ASP A 15 -2.22 16.38 -12.35
N ILE A 16 -2.43 15.06 -12.46
CA ILE A 16 -1.62 14.19 -13.31
C ILE A 16 -1.65 14.61 -14.77
N LEU A 17 -2.75 15.25 -15.22
CA LEU A 17 -2.88 15.72 -16.59
C LEU A 17 -1.91 16.87 -16.92
N ASP A 18 -1.43 17.62 -15.92
CA ASP A 18 -0.44 18.70 -16.09
C ASP A 18 0.92 18.15 -16.57
N LEU A 19 1.20 16.86 -16.35
CA LEU A 19 2.41 16.20 -16.84
C LEU A 19 2.40 16.03 -18.37
N GLY A 20 1.23 15.76 -18.96
CA GLY A 20 1.05 15.63 -20.40
C GLY A 20 1.46 14.30 -21.00
N ASP A 21 1.52 14.23 -22.30
CA ASP A 21 1.70 13.05 -23.15
C ASP A 21 2.83 12.07 -22.76
N PRO A 22 4.01 12.47 -22.31
CA PRO A 22 5.08 11.52 -22.02
C PRO A 22 4.77 10.55 -20.86
N PHE A 23 3.73 10.77 -20.04
CA PHE A 23 3.58 10.10 -18.76
C PHE A 23 2.50 9.02 -18.71
N TYR A 24 1.55 9.03 -19.63
CA TYR A 24 0.43 8.10 -19.59
C TYR A 24 -0.19 7.84 -20.98
N ASP A 25 -0.95 6.77 -21.07
CA ASP A 25 -1.87 6.49 -22.18
C ASP A 25 -3.30 6.42 -21.66
N ALA A 26 -4.23 7.04 -22.38
CA ALA A 26 -5.64 6.88 -22.09
C ALA A 26 -6.07 5.45 -22.46
N VAL A 27 -6.72 4.76 -21.53
CA VAL A 27 -7.15 3.36 -21.69
C VAL A 27 -8.62 3.19 -21.32
N THR A 28 -9.16 2.00 -21.63
CA THR A 28 -10.51 1.61 -21.28
C THR A 28 -10.46 0.38 -20.38
N ALA A 29 -11.31 0.35 -19.37
CA ALA A 29 -11.47 -0.82 -18.52
C ALA A 29 -12.05 -1.99 -19.33
N ALA A 30 -11.77 -3.21 -18.87
CA ALA A 30 -12.42 -4.39 -19.39
C ALA A 30 -13.89 -4.46 -18.94
N ASP A 31 -14.73 -5.07 -19.74
CA ASP A 31 -16.06 -5.49 -19.34
C ASP A 31 -15.97 -6.81 -18.56
N PHE A 32 -16.71 -6.89 -17.47
CA PHE A 32 -16.71 -8.06 -16.61
C PHE A 32 -18.10 -8.71 -16.54
N PRO A 33 -18.17 -10.05 -16.52
CA PRO A 33 -19.45 -10.76 -16.48
C PRO A 33 -20.24 -10.56 -15.18
N ALA A 34 -19.55 -10.24 -14.08
CA ALA A 34 -20.19 -9.93 -12.80
C ALA A 34 -19.43 -8.83 -12.03
N HIS A 35 -20.11 -8.23 -11.06
CA HIS A 35 -19.57 -7.19 -10.19
C HIS A 35 -20.02 -7.46 -8.76
N ILE A 36 -19.31 -8.35 -8.04
CA ILE A 36 -19.68 -8.76 -6.69
C ILE A 36 -18.74 -8.05 -5.71
N LEU A 37 -19.26 -7.09 -4.94
CA LEU A 37 -18.48 -6.35 -3.95
C LEU A 37 -18.07 -7.29 -2.81
N ARG A 38 -16.78 -7.52 -2.64
CA ARG A 38 -16.20 -8.40 -1.61
C ARG A 38 -15.58 -7.63 -0.44
N PHE A 39 -15.08 -6.42 -0.73
CA PHE A 39 -14.51 -5.54 0.30
C PHE A 39 -14.71 -4.06 -0.08
N ARG A 40 -15.04 -3.23 0.92
CA ARG A 40 -15.12 -1.78 0.83
C ARG A 40 -14.46 -1.16 2.07
N ASN A 41 -13.56 -0.22 1.84
CA ASN A 41 -12.87 0.48 2.91
C ASN A 41 -13.52 1.85 3.18
N ASP A 42 -14.60 1.85 3.97
CA ASP A 42 -15.35 3.07 4.29
C ASP A 42 -14.48 4.10 5.05
N ARG A 43 -13.46 3.66 5.81
CA ARG A 43 -12.52 4.56 6.48
C ARG A 43 -11.69 5.34 5.46
N ALA A 44 -11.07 4.64 4.50
CA ALA A 44 -10.28 5.27 3.45
C ALA A 44 -11.15 6.16 2.54
N ALA A 45 -12.39 5.74 2.28
CA ALA A 45 -13.35 6.53 1.50
C ALA A 45 -13.72 7.85 2.20
N ALA A 46 -13.98 7.81 3.51
CA ALA A 46 -14.30 9.00 4.30
C ALA A 46 -13.17 10.04 4.30
N GLU A 47 -11.89 9.61 4.22
CA GLU A 47 -10.75 10.53 4.17
C GLU A 47 -10.73 11.41 2.92
N ILE A 48 -11.29 10.93 1.80
CA ILE A 48 -11.42 11.68 0.54
C ILE A 48 -12.84 12.18 0.30
N GLY A 49 -13.69 12.15 1.33
CA GLY A 49 -15.04 12.69 1.28
C GLY A 49 -16.05 11.83 0.52
N ILE A 50 -15.81 10.55 0.38
CA ILE A 50 -16.75 9.56 -0.17
C ILE A 50 -17.32 8.74 0.98
N VAL A 51 -18.65 8.68 1.10
CA VAL A 51 -19.34 7.92 2.15
C VAL A 51 -20.46 7.06 1.57
N PRO A 52 -20.75 5.91 2.19
CA PRO A 52 -21.93 5.14 1.80
C PRO A 52 -23.20 5.96 2.07
N ALA A 53 -24.13 5.96 1.12
CA ALA A 53 -25.46 6.54 1.34
C ALA A 53 -26.13 5.74 2.46
N THR A 54 -26.53 6.42 3.54
CA THR A 54 -27.23 5.79 4.65
C THR A 54 -28.62 5.34 4.16
N ASN A 55 -28.78 4.04 3.94
CA ASN A 55 -30.12 3.47 3.78
C ASN A 55 -30.78 3.46 5.16
N THR A 56 -31.79 4.32 5.34
CA THR A 56 -32.65 4.35 6.52
C THR A 56 -33.64 3.18 6.58
N ALA A 57 -33.36 2.07 5.92
CA ALA A 57 -34.14 0.83 6.01
C ALA A 57 -33.19 -0.33 6.30
N ALA A 58 -33.17 -0.76 7.55
CA ALA A 58 -32.63 -2.07 7.92
C ALA A 58 -33.40 -3.13 7.11
N ILE A 59 -32.75 -3.74 6.14
CA ILE A 59 -33.30 -4.89 5.44
C ILE A 59 -32.49 -6.10 5.92
N ASP A 60 -33.16 -6.87 6.77
CA ASP A 60 -32.89 -8.28 7.02
C ASP A 60 -32.93 -9.01 5.66
N ARG A 61 -31.81 -9.43 5.12
CA ARG A 61 -31.73 -10.20 3.87
C ARG A 61 -31.09 -11.54 4.10
N THR A 62 -31.93 -12.52 4.36
CA THR A 62 -31.69 -13.90 3.96
C THR A 62 -31.59 -14.00 2.43
N PRO A 63 -30.70 -14.82 1.86
CA PRO A 63 -30.57 -14.95 0.41
C PRO A 63 -31.76 -15.67 -0.19
N THR A 64 -32.51 -15.00 -1.04
CA THR A 64 -33.52 -15.65 -1.90
C THR A 64 -33.00 -15.66 -3.34
N GLU A 65 -33.18 -16.79 -3.98
CA GLU A 65 -32.81 -17.11 -5.35
C GLU A 65 -33.29 -16.07 -6.36
N ALA A 66 -32.40 -15.58 -7.22
CA ALA A 66 -32.72 -14.68 -8.30
C ALA A 66 -32.99 -15.46 -9.58
N GLY A 67 -34.19 -15.35 -10.10
CA GLY A 67 -34.62 -15.92 -11.37
C GLY A 67 -33.94 -15.26 -12.57
N VAL A 68 -33.65 -16.11 -13.55
CA VAL A 68 -33.09 -15.80 -14.87
C VAL A 68 -34.07 -14.97 -15.69
N GLN A 69 -33.66 -13.80 -16.19
CA GLN A 69 -34.33 -13.06 -17.27
C GLN A 69 -33.41 -12.96 -18.49
N SER A 70 -33.99 -13.30 -19.65
CA SER A 70 -33.36 -13.30 -20.97
C SER A 70 -33.02 -11.88 -21.47
N PRO A 71 -32.04 -11.76 -22.42
CA PRO A 71 -31.52 -10.47 -22.85
C PRO A 71 -32.41 -9.81 -23.93
N ALA A 72 -32.55 -8.48 -23.83
CA ALA A 72 -33.10 -7.62 -24.87
C ALA A 72 -31.96 -6.90 -25.60
N GLU A 73 -32.13 -6.70 -26.90
CA GLU A 73 -31.17 -6.13 -27.85
C GLU A 73 -30.82 -4.65 -27.61
N PRO A 74 -29.64 -4.19 -28.02
CA PRO A 74 -29.20 -2.83 -27.77
C PRO A 74 -29.72 -1.84 -28.81
N GLN A 75 -30.51 -0.87 -28.39
CA GLN A 75 -30.77 0.35 -29.15
C GLN A 75 -29.88 1.49 -28.60
N ALA A 76 -29.13 2.10 -29.49
CA ALA A 76 -28.34 3.27 -29.25
C ALA A 76 -29.24 4.48 -28.92
N ALA A 77 -29.13 5.00 -27.70
CA ALA A 77 -29.68 6.30 -27.33
C ALA A 77 -28.64 7.02 -26.46
N ILE A 78 -28.20 8.18 -26.93
CA ILE A 78 -27.56 9.20 -26.10
C ILE A 78 -28.66 9.72 -25.16
N GLU A 79 -28.81 9.09 -24.01
CA GLU A 79 -29.72 9.56 -22.97
C GLU A 79 -28.96 10.28 -21.86
N THR A 80 -29.47 11.45 -21.58
CA THR A 80 -29.11 12.30 -20.45
C THR A 80 -29.02 11.50 -19.17
N LEU A 81 -27.84 11.54 -18.54
CA LEU A 81 -27.57 10.98 -17.20
C LEU A 81 -28.70 11.28 -16.21
N ASP A 82 -29.22 10.21 -15.59
CA ASP A 82 -30.25 10.28 -14.54
C ASP A 82 -29.83 11.31 -13.46
N PRO A 83 -30.69 12.30 -13.15
CA PRO A 83 -30.41 13.29 -12.11
C PRO A 83 -30.11 12.69 -10.72
N ARG A 84 -30.48 11.43 -10.48
CA ARG A 84 -30.19 10.69 -9.24
C ARG A 84 -28.72 10.21 -9.15
N LEU A 85 -27.98 10.24 -10.25
CA LEU A 85 -26.53 9.94 -10.33
C LEU A 85 -25.66 11.20 -10.21
N ARG A 86 -26.27 12.39 -10.19
CA ARG A 86 -25.57 13.63 -9.86
C ARG A 86 -25.37 13.69 -8.36
N GLY A 87 -24.23 13.21 -7.87
CA GLY A 87 -23.79 13.57 -6.54
C GLY A 87 -23.85 15.08 -6.38
N ASP A 88 -24.46 15.55 -5.30
CA ASP A 88 -24.53 16.97 -4.97
C ASP A 88 -23.11 17.54 -4.87
N THR A 89 -22.68 18.30 -5.88
CA THR A 89 -21.36 18.94 -5.98
C THR A 89 -21.27 20.22 -5.17
N GLY A 90 -22.25 20.49 -4.32
CA GLY A 90 -22.26 21.63 -3.41
C GLY A 90 -21.33 21.49 -2.23
N GLY A 91 -20.01 21.44 -2.42
CA GLY A 91 -19.01 21.59 -1.34
C GLY A 91 -19.11 20.60 -0.18
N GLY A 92 -19.75 19.44 -0.38
CA GLY A 92 -20.10 18.44 0.61
C GLY A 92 -19.41 17.09 0.41
N VAL A 93 -19.98 16.09 1.00
CA VAL A 93 -19.57 14.68 0.93
C VAL A 93 -20.20 14.03 -0.29
N LEU A 94 -19.47 13.19 -1.01
CA LEU A 94 -20.03 12.38 -2.11
C LEU A 94 -20.69 11.11 -1.52
N ASN A 95 -22.02 11.10 -1.50
CA ASN A 95 -22.78 9.95 -1.00
C ASN A 95 -23.02 8.95 -2.13
N LEU A 96 -22.51 7.72 -1.97
CA LEU A 96 -22.66 6.66 -2.96
C LEU A 96 -23.49 5.50 -2.40
N SER A 97 -24.55 5.11 -3.13
CA SER A 97 -25.22 3.83 -2.92
C SER A 97 -24.32 2.68 -3.33
N ASP A 98 -24.64 1.44 -2.94
CA ASP A 98 -23.89 0.26 -3.38
C ASP A 98 -23.88 0.13 -4.92
N ALA A 99 -24.97 0.46 -5.60
CA ALA A 99 -25.03 0.49 -7.06
C ALA A 99 -24.07 1.55 -7.66
N ALA A 100 -24.08 2.78 -7.12
CA ALA A 100 -23.18 3.83 -7.54
C ALA A 100 -21.71 3.50 -7.22
N TRP A 101 -21.46 2.81 -6.08
CA TRP A 101 -20.11 2.29 -5.77
C TRP A 101 -19.61 1.32 -6.85
N ILE A 102 -20.44 0.37 -7.26
CA ILE A 102 -20.11 -0.57 -8.35
C ILE A 102 -19.91 0.17 -9.67
N ASP A 103 -20.75 1.14 -10.00
CA ASP A 103 -20.59 1.92 -11.24
C ASP A 103 -19.29 2.69 -11.29
N HIS A 104 -18.85 3.27 -10.16
CA HIS A 104 -17.58 4.00 -10.11
C HIS A 104 -16.36 3.08 -9.95
N PHE A 105 -16.41 2.07 -9.08
CA PHE A 105 -15.20 1.31 -8.68
C PHE A 105 -15.11 -0.10 -9.25
N ALA A 106 -16.05 -0.48 -10.10
CA ALA A 106 -16.00 -1.75 -10.82
C ALA A 106 -16.24 -1.59 -12.34
N ARG A 107 -17.11 -0.63 -12.76
CA ARG A 107 -17.32 -0.28 -14.18
C ARG A 107 -16.53 0.95 -14.60
N PHE A 108 -15.90 1.63 -13.63
CA PHE A 108 -15.03 2.78 -13.87
C PHE A 108 -15.70 3.97 -14.55
N THR A 109 -16.98 4.19 -14.29
CA THR A 109 -17.62 5.46 -14.61
C THR A 109 -16.89 6.59 -13.89
N PRO A 110 -16.44 7.64 -14.60
CA PRO A 110 -15.65 8.72 -14.00
C PRO A 110 -16.31 9.33 -12.76
N LEU A 111 -15.52 9.54 -11.71
CA LEU A 111 -15.97 10.28 -10.54
C LEU A 111 -16.18 11.76 -10.90
N PRO A 112 -17.23 12.42 -10.37
CA PRO A 112 -17.51 13.82 -10.65
C PRO A 112 -16.30 14.72 -10.41
N GLY A 113 -15.89 15.49 -11.43
CA GLY A 113 -14.78 16.46 -11.35
C GLY A 113 -13.38 15.86 -11.31
N SER A 114 -13.22 14.53 -11.39
CA SER A 114 -11.93 13.86 -11.46
C SER A 114 -11.56 13.49 -12.90
N LEU A 115 -10.62 12.56 -13.09
CA LEU A 115 -10.12 12.16 -14.41
C LEU A 115 -11.26 11.70 -15.33
N PRO A 116 -11.34 12.21 -16.58
CA PRO A 116 -12.41 11.83 -17.53
C PRO A 116 -12.23 10.43 -18.11
N ARG A 117 -11.02 9.86 -18.01
CA ARG A 117 -10.64 8.53 -18.51
C ARG A 117 -9.59 7.90 -17.62
N PRO A 118 -9.55 6.57 -17.51
CA PRO A 118 -8.44 5.87 -16.91
C PRO A 118 -7.13 6.09 -17.69
N LEU A 119 -6.00 6.15 -16.95
CA LEU A 119 -4.68 6.43 -17.49
C LEU A 119 -3.70 5.32 -17.11
N ALA A 120 -3.17 4.58 -18.10
CA ALA A 120 -2.05 3.67 -17.89
C ALA A 120 -0.74 4.47 -17.81
N LEU A 121 -0.09 4.45 -16.66
CA LEU A 121 1.13 5.22 -16.42
C LEU A 121 2.33 4.55 -17.11
N ARG A 122 3.18 5.38 -17.68
CA ARG A 122 4.41 4.98 -18.35
C ARG A 122 5.58 4.99 -17.39
N TYR A 123 6.26 3.86 -17.26
CA TYR A 123 7.50 3.71 -16.51
C TYR A 123 8.34 2.56 -17.06
N HIS A 124 9.60 2.52 -16.69
CA HIS A 124 10.48 1.37 -16.86
C HIS A 124 10.85 0.84 -15.46
N GLY A 125 11.83 -0.03 -15.34
CA GLY A 125 12.33 -0.43 -14.05
C GLY A 125 13.41 -1.49 -14.10
N HIS A 126 14.10 -1.64 -12.97
CA HIS A 126 14.96 -2.79 -12.74
C HIS A 126 14.16 -3.85 -12.00
N GLN A 127 13.99 -4.99 -12.63
CA GLN A 127 13.39 -6.19 -12.04
C GLN A 127 14.51 -7.17 -11.69
N PHE A 128 14.67 -7.51 -10.42
CA PHE A 128 15.82 -8.27 -9.93
C PHE A 128 17.16 -7.69 -10.42
N GLN A 129 17.31 -6.35 -10.32
CA GLN A 129 18.46 -5.58 -10.77
C GLN A 129 18.75 -5.62 -12.29
N SER A 130 17.89 -6.26 -13.08
CA SER A 130 17.97 -6.23 -14.53
C SER A 130 17.02 -5.17 -15.08
N TYR A 131 17.55 -4.23 -15.87
CA TYR A 131 16.74 -3.15 -16.45
C TYR A 131 15.78 -3.69 -17.52
N ASN A 132 14.51 -3.28 -17.42
CA ASN A 132 13.45 -3.67 -18.35
C ASN A 132 12.76 -2.40 -18.88
N PRO A 133 12.95 -2.05 -20.17
CA PRO A 133 12.29 -0.91 -20.79
C PRO A 133 10.86 -1.20 -21.29
N ASP A 134 10.40 -2.46 -21.21
CA ASP A 134 9.12 -2.90 -21.79
C ASP A 134 8.01 -3.01 -20.74
N ILE A 135 8.14 -2.30 -19.61
CA ILE A 135 7.14 -2.31 -18.55
C ILE A 135 6.45 -0.95 -18.41
N GLY A 136 5.30 -1.00 -17.77
CA GLY A 136 4.41 0.10 -17.45
C GLY A 136 3.23 -0.43 -16.66
N ASP A 137 2.15 0.32 -16.52
CA ASP A 137 0.92 -0.19 -15.91
C ASP A 137 0.30 -1.28 -16.80
N GLY A 138 0.67 -2.54 -16.56
CA GLY A 138 0.36 -3.67 -17.46
C GLY A 138 -0.97 -4.39 -17.17
N ARG A 139 -1.59 -4.15 -15.99
CA ARG A 139 -2.87 -4.77 -15.60
C ARG A 139 -3.73 -3.86 -14.71
N GLY A 140 -3.54 -2.58 -14.84
CA GLY A 140 -4.23 -1.58 -14.04
C GLY A 140 -4.01 -0.21 -14.64
N PHE A 141 -4.61 0.80 -14.02
CA PHE A 141 -4.52 2.19 -14.45
C PHE A 141 -4.81 3.13 -13.29
N LEU A 142 -4.39 4.38 -13.41
CA LEU A 142 -4.86 5.46 -12.57
C LEU A 142 -6.28 5.83 -13.00
N TYR A 143 -7.23 5.74 -12.06
CA TYR A 143 -8.64 5.94 -12.35
C TYR A 143 -9.14 7.33 -11.96
N ALA A 144 -8.73 7.84 -10.80
CA ALA A 144 -9.17 9.13 -10.29
C ALA A 144 -8.12 9.73 -9.36
N GLN A 145 -8.23 11.04 -9.12
CA GLN A 145 -7.45 11.76 -8.11
C GLN A 145 -8.37 12.55 -7.19
N ALA A 146 -8.01 12.64 -5.91
CA ALA A 146 -8.70 13.46 -4.92
C ALA A 146 -7.72 13.97 -3.87
N THR A 147 -8.09 15.04 -3.17
CA THR A 147 -7.32 15.52 -2.01
C THR A 147 -7.96 14.99 -0.72
N ASP A 148 -7.15 14.49 0.20
CA ASP A 148 -7.62 14.00 1.50
C ASP A 148 -7.79 15.13 2.54
N HIS A 149 -8.17 14.76 3.78
CA HIS A 149 -8.35 15.70 4.90
C HIS A 149 -7.04 16.39 5.37
N ARG A 150 -5.88 15.92 4.90
CA ARG A 150 -4.55 16.49 5.16
C ARG A 150 -4.02 17.30 3.98
N ASP A 151 -4.86 17.60 3.01
CA ASP A 151 -4.52 18.28 1.75
C ASP A 151 -3.53 17.51 0.86
N ARG A 152 -3.30 16.21 1.11
CA ARG A 152 -2.47 15.38 0.23
C ARG A 152 -3.22 15.01 -1.04
N LEU A 153 -2.54 15.08 -2.18
CA LEU A 153 -3.04 14.55 -3.44
C LEU A 153 -2.95 13.02 -3.40
N LEU A 154 -4.09 12.35 -3.52
CA LEU A 154 -4.18 10.90 -3.54
C LEU A 154 -4.68 10.41 -4.89
N ASP A 155 -4.15 9.26 -5.30
CA ASP A 155 -4.51 8.53 -6.51
C ASP A 155 -5.38 7.33 -6.19
N LEU A 156 -6.47 7.16 -6.93
CA LEU A 156 -7.22 5.92 -7.00
C LEU A 156 -6.72 5.10 -8.18
N GLY A 157 -5.87 4.13 -7.91
CA GLY A 157 -5.33 3.22 -8.90
C GLY A 157 -6.02 1.86 -8.88
N THR A 158 -5.91 1.10 -9.96
CA THR A 158 -6.56 -0.20 -10.09
C THR A 158 -5.55 -1.32 -10.31
N LYS A 159 -5.97 -2.56 -10.06
CA LYS A 159 -5.23 -3.77 -10.38
C LYS A 159 -6.20 -4.86 -10.82
N GLY A 160 -5.97 -5.43 -12.01
CA GLY A 160 -6.86 -6.41 -12.61
C GLY A 160 -7.96 -5.83 -13.49
N SER A 161 -7.93 -4.53 -13.78
CA SER A 161 -9.00 -3.79 -14.45
C SER A 161 -8.98 -3.87 -15.99
N GLY A 162 -8.02 -4.57 -16.57
CA GLY A 162 -7.94 -4.80 -18.01
C GLY A 162 -6.54 -4.70 -18.59
N GLN A 163 -6.45 -4.97 -19.88
CA GLN A 163 -5.22 -4.82 -20.65
C GLN A 163 -4.94 -3.35 -20.93
N THR A 164 -3.65 -3.03 -21.03
CA THR A 164 -3.10 -1.74 -21.40
C THR A 164 -2.05 -1.94 -22.50
N PRO A 165 -1.47 -0.88 -23.10
CA PRO A 165 -0.34 -1.02 -24.01
C PRO A 165 0.87 -1.76 -23.40
N TYR A 166 0.95 -1.86 -22.07
CA TYR A 166 2.07 -2.46 -21.33
C TYR A 166 1.79 -3.87 -20.81
N SER A 167 0.66 -4.47 -21.17
CA SER A 167 0.29 -5.82 -20.69
C SER A 167 1.16 -6.93 -21.29
N ARG A 168 1.89 -6.62 -22.34
CA ARG A 168 2.71 -7.60 -23.09
C ARG A 168 1.87 -8.81 -23.48
N PHE A 169 2.16 -10.00 -22.90
CA PHE A 169 1.39 -11.23 -23.10
C PHE A 169 0.36 -11.49 -21.98
N GLY A 170 0.22 -10.58 -21.02
CA GLY A 170 -0.71 -10.72 -19.90
C GLY A 170 -2.16 -10.40 -20.31
N ASP A 171 -3.10 -10.98 -19.58
CA ASP A 171 -4.53 -10.77 -19.76
C ASP A 171 -5.07 -9.51 -19.07
N GLY A 172 -4.23 -8.80 -18.32
CA GLY A 172 -4.63 -7.62 -17.56
C GLY A 172 -5.50 -7.93 -16.33
N ARG A 173 -5.50 -9.17 -15.84
CA ARG A 173 -6.37 -9.65 -14.76
C ARG A 173 -5.61 -9.85 -13.45
N LEU A 174 -6.38 -9.83 -12.34
CA LEU A 174 -5.95 -10.16 -10.99
C LEU A 174 -6.78 -11.34 -10.50
N THR A 175 -6.14 -12.32 -9.85
CA THR A 175 -6.89 -13.40 -9.18
C THR A 175 -7.55 -12.87 -7.91
N LEU A 176 -8.71 -13.43 -7.54
CA LEU A 176 -9.39 -13.05 -6.31
C LEU A 176 -8.49 -13.31 -5.09
N LYS A 177 -7.69 -14.40 -5.10
CA LYS A 177 -6.66 -14.68 -4.10
C LYS A 177 -5.68 -13.53 -3.97
N GLY A 178 -5.18 -13.04 -5.11
CA GLY A 178 -4.28 -11.88 -5.15
C GLY A 178 -4.92 -10.63 -4.52
N GLY A 179 -6.20 -10.36 -4.84
CA GLY A 179 -6.94 -9.24 -4.25
C GLY A 179 -7.14 -9.37 -2.75
N VAL A 180 -7.53 -10.56 -2.24
CA VAL A 180 -7.65 -10.86 -0.81
C VAL A 180 -6.31 -10.63 -0.10
N ARG A 181 -5.21 -11.12 -0.67
CA ARG A 181 -3.86 -10.92 -0.13
C ARG A 181 -3.47 -9.46 -0.06
N GLU A 182 -3.77 -8.66 -1.09
CA GLU A 182 -3.52 -7.21 -1.09
C GLU A 182 -4.28 -6.50 0.05
N VAL A 183 -5.56 -6.83 0.26
CA VAL A 183 -6.34 -6.24 1.36
C VAL A 183 -5.71 -6.57 2.71
N LEU A 184 -5.37 -7.85 2.95
CA LEU A 184 -4.77 -8.27 4.22
C LEU A 184 -3.42 -7.60 4.47
N ALA A 185 -2.57 -7.47 3.43
CA ALA A 185 -1.27 -6.80 3.54
C ALA A 185 -1.44 -5.32 3.91
N THR A 186 -2.28 -4.59 3.19
CA THR A 186 -2.46 -3.14 3.39
C THR A 186 -3.06 -2.83 4.76
N GLU A 187 -4.06 -3.59 5.21
CA GLU A 187 -4.65 -3.43 6.55
C GLU A 187 -3.61 -3.70 7.66
N MET A 188 -2.80 -4.77 7.52
CA MET A 188 -1.78 -5.10 8.53
C MET A 188 -0.65 -4.08 8.57
N LEU A 189 -0.16 -3.64 7.41
CA LEU A 189 0.91 -2.65 7.32
C LEU A 189 0.47 -1.29 7.87
N GLU A 190 -0.77 -0.84 7.55
CA GLU A 190 -1.33 0.38 8.12
C GLU A 190 -1.39 0.29 9.66
N ALA A 191 -1.90 -0.82 10.20
CA ALA A 191 -1.98 -1.05 11.65
C ALA A 191 -0.59 -1.05 12.32
N LEU A 192 0.46 -1.51 11.63
CA LEU A 192 1.85 -1.51 12.09
C LEU A 192 2.60 -0.21 11.77
N ASN A 193 1.89 0.86 11.38
CA ASN A 193 2.45 2.18 11.06
C ASN A 193 3.49 2.15 9.93
N VAL A 194 3.34 1.24 8.99
CA VAL A 194 4.12 1.23 7.75
C VAL A 194 3.40 2.08 6.70
N PRO A 195 4.06 3.05 6.05
CA PRO A 195 3.46 3.78 4.94
C PRO A 195 3.06 2.81 3.83
N THR A 196 1.78 2.73 3.54
CA THR A 196 1.23 1.76 2.59
C THR A 196 0.05 2.35 1.84
N SER A 197 -0.11 1.93 0.59
CA SER A 197 -1.37 2.10 -0.12
C SER A 197 -2.49 1.43 0.69
N ARG A 198 -3.72 1.91 0.54
CA ARG A 198 -4.88 1.30 1.18
C ARG A 198 -5.74 0.62 0.13
N SER A 199 -6.08 -0.64 0.36
CA SER A 199 -7.11 -1.30 -0.43
C SER A 199 -8.42 -0.56 -0.20
N PHE A 200 -9.00 -0.06 -1.30
CA PHE A 200 -10.20 0.79 -1.27
C PHE A 200 -11.46 -0.02 -1.55
N SER A 201 -11.41 -0.85 -2.60
CA SER A 201 -12.52 -1.70 -3.02
C SER A 201 -11.98 -2.98 -3.66
N LEU A 202 -12.54 -4.14 -3.32
CA LEU A 202 -12.30 -5.42 -3.99
C LEU A 202 -13.62 -5.93 -4.55
N VAL A 203 -13.66 -6.11 -5.88
CA VAL A 203 -14.82 -6.59 -6.60
C VAL A 203 -14.44 -7.86 -7.36
N GLU A 204 -15.18 -8.94 -7.13
CA GLU A 204 -15.05 -10.18 -7.90
C GLU A 204 -15.77 -10.02 -9.23
N THR A 205 -15.13 -10.45 -10.33
CA THR A 205 -15.57 -10.14 -11.68
C THR A 205 -16.36 -11.25 -12.38
N GLY A 206 -16.42 -12.44 -11.76
CA GLY A 206 -17.13 -13.61 -12.32
C GLY A 206 -16.38 -14.31 -13.45
N GLU A 207 -15.17 -13.87 -13.79
CA GLU A 207 -14.32 -14.57 -14.74
C GLU A 207 -13.55 -15.70 -14.07
N GLU A 208 -13.25 -16.75 -14.82
CA GLU A 208 -12.36 -17.83 -14.43
C GLU A 208 -11.02 -17.69 -15.16
N LEU A 209 -9.92 -17.65 -14.42
CA LEU A 209 -8.59 -17.45 -14.95
C LEU A 209 -7.77 -18.74 -14.88
N VAL A 210 -6.93 -18.94 -15.91
CA VAL A 210 -5.91 -20.00 -15.89
C VAL A 210 -4.57 -19.38 -15.48
N ARG A 211 -3.94 -19.92 -14.44
CA ARG A 211 -2.65 -19.47 -13.90
C ARG A 211 -1.72 -20.69 -13.77
N GLY A 212 -0.41 -20.45 -13.97
CA GLY A 212 0.59 -21.50 -13.88
C GLY A 212 1.13 -21.74 -12.47
N ASP A 213 0.87 -20.82 -11.55
CA ASP A 213 1.41 -20.77 -10.18
C ASP A 213 0.35 -20.95 -9.08
N GLU A 214 -0.91 -21.16 -9.46
CA GLU A 214 -2.01 -21.47 -8.53
C GLU A 214 -3.03 -22.43 -9.15
N PRO A 215 -3.84 -23.14 -8.32
CA PRO A 215 -4.90 -24.01 -8.82
C PRO A 215 -5.83 -23.28 -9.79
N SER A 216 -6.06 -23.88 -10.96
CA SER A 216 -6.85 -23.31 -12.04
C SER A 216 -7.99 -24.24 -12.48
N PRO A 217 -9.15 -23.72 -12.92
CA PRO A 217 -9.45 -22.29 -13.05
C PRO A 217 -9.57 -21.60 -11.68
N THR A 218 -9.19 -20.31 -11.61
CA THR A 218 -9.27 -19.52 -10.39
C THR A 218 -10.12 -18.27 -10.59
N ARG A 219 -10.80 -17.81 -9.54
CA ARG A 219 -11.69 -16.65 -9.54
C ARG A 219 -10.89 -15.37 -9.76
N SER A 220 -11.49 -14.41 -10.47
CA SER A 220 -10.86 -13.12 -10.76
C SER A 220 -11.46 -11.97 -9.97
N ALA A 221 -10.69 -10.89 -9.85
CA ALA A 221 -11.12 -9.67 -9.17
C ALA A 221 -10.51 -8.41 -9.79
N VAL A 222 -11.12 -7.27 -9.46
CA VAL A 222 -10.54 -5.95 -9.59
C VAL A 222 -10.33 -5.37 -8.19
N LEU A 223 -9.13 -4.90 -7.94
CA LEU A 223 -8.77 -4.13 -6.76
C LEU A 223 -8.66 -2.65 -7.12
N VAL A 224 -9.35 -1.79 -6.37
CA VAL A 224 -9.08 -0.35 -6.33
C VAL A 224 -8.28 -0.06 -5.07
N ARG A 225 -7.23 0.74 -5.20
CA ARG A 225 -6.36 1.14 -4.10
C ARG A 225 -6.19 2.65 -4.07
N LEU A 226 -6.08 3.20 -2.87
CA LEU A 226 -5.86 4.61 -2.60
C LEU A 226 -4.42 4.81 -2.16
N ASN A 227 -3.67 5.60 -2.92
CA ASN A 227 -2.24 5.84 -2.72
C ASN A 227 -1.94 7.33 -2.65
N HIS A 228 -0.89 7.69 -1.92
CA HIS A 228 -0.24 8.98 -2.08
C HIS A 228 0.66 8.94 -3.34
N SER A 229 0.04 8.96 -4.51
CA SER A 229 0.61 8.87 -5.85
C SER A 229 1.01 7.47 -6.34
N HIS A 230 1.10 7.34 -7.67
CA HIS A 230 1.66 6.21 -8.40
C HIS A 230 2.97 6.57 -9.12
N VAL A 231 3.57 7.74 -8.83
CA VAL A 231 4.89 8.11 -9.34
C VAL A 231 5.96 7.29 -8.64
N ARG A 232 6.66 6.49 -9.38
CA ARG A 232 7.67 5.53 -8.91
C ARG A 232 9.05 5.85 -9.46
N ILE A 233 10.10 5.27 -8.90
CA ILE A 233 11.47 5.42 -9.42
C ILE A 233 11.52 5.08 -10.91
N GLY A 234 10.79 4.06 -11.33
CA GLY A 234 10.69 3.65 -12.74
C GLY A 234 10.20 4.75 -13.70
N THR A 235 9.39 5.70 -13.25
CA THR A 235 8.96 6.84 -14.06
C THR A 235 10.17 7.71 -14.45
N PHE A 236 11.07 7.99 -13.51
CA PHE A 236 12.32 8.71 -13.74
C PHE A 236 13.28 7.94 -14.63
N GLN A 237 13.39 6.62 -14.43
CA GLN A 237 14.24 5.76 -15.22
C GLN A 237 13.85 5.74 -16.70
N ARG A 238 12.55 5.74 -17.00
CA ARG A 238 12.06 5.85 -18.36
C ARG A 238 12.48 7.16 -19.01
N LEU A 239 12.26 8.30 -18.36
CA LEU A 239 12.64 9.61 -18.89
C LEU A 239 14.15 9.73 -19.12
N ALA A 240 14.96 9.17 -18.23
CA ALA A 240 16.41 9.10 -18.40
C ALA A 240 16.82 8.24 -19.61
N TYR A 241 16.16 7.09 -19.82
CA TYR A 241 16.38 6.23 -20.97
C TYR A 241 16.04 6.93 -22.29
N GLU A 242 14.93 7.67 -22.32
CA GLU A 242 14.48 8.46 -23.46
C GLU A 242 15.27 9.78 -23.63
N ARG A 243 16.09 10.14 -22.64
CA ARG A 243 16.86 11.39 -22.58
C ARG A 243 15.98 12.65 -22.63
N ASP A 244 14.77 12.54 -22.10
CA ASP A 244 13.82 13.66 -22.03
C ASP A 244 14.05 14.49 -20.76
N GLY A 245 15.00 15.41 -20.81
CA GLY A 245 15.32 16.32 -19.70
C GLY A 245 14.20 17.29 -19.37
N ASP A 246 13.36 17.68 -20.33
CA ASP A 246 12.26 18.62 -20.09
C ASP A 246 11.09 17.93 -19.38
N ALA A 247 10.75 16.71 -19.78
CA ALA A 247 9.78 15.89 -19.02
C ALA A 247 10.31 15.56 -17.62
N MET A 248 11.62 15.29 -17.48
CA MET A 248 12.27 15.07 -16.19
C MET A 248 12.07 16.27 -15.25
N ARG A 249 12.30 17.49 -15.71
CA ARG A 249 12.09 18.71 -14.92
C ARG A 249 10.62 18.93 -14.55
N ARG A 250 9.69 18.69 -15.48
CA ARG A 250 8.25 18.73 -15.17
C ARG A 250 7.85 17.72 -14.08
N LEU A 251 8.40 16.49 -14.14
CA LEU A 251 8.13 15.49 -13.13
C LEU A 251 8.69 15.86 -11.75
N ILE A 252 9.90 16.44 -11.72
CA ILE A 252 10.52 16.95 -10.49
C ILE A 252 9.63 18.03 -9.87
N ASP A 253 9.21 19.02 -10.65
CA ASP A 253 8.33 20.08 -10.19
C ASP A 253 7.00 19.54 -9.68
N TYR A 254 6.38 18.61 -10.41
CA TYR A 254 5.15 17.95 -9.99
C TYR A 254 5.30 17.22 -8.65
N VAL A 255 6.36 16.45 -8.48
CA VAL A 255 6.59 15.70 -7.21
C VAL A 255 6.80 16.69 -6.06
N LEU A 256 7.63 17.70 -6.23
CA LEU A 256 7.89 18.69 -5.19
C LEU A 256 6.61 19.44 -4.80
N THR A 257 5.88 19.97 -5.79
CA THR A 257 4.73 20.85 -5.53
C THR A 257 3.45 20.10 -5.17
N ARG A 258 3.18 18.94 -5.80
CA ARG A 258 1.91 18.21 -5.62
C ARG A 258 1.98 17.09 -4.60
N LEU A 259 3.16 16.46 -4.46
CA LEU A 259 3.30 15.29 -3.59
C LEU A 259 4.04 15.60 -2.28
N TYR A 260 5.01 16.53 -2.32
CA TYR A 260 5.80 16.89 -1.15
C TYR A 260 5.35 18.20 -0.49
N ASP A 261 4.40 18.91 -1.11
CA ASP A 261 3.92 20.24 -0.66
C ASP A 261 5.08 21.21 -0.43
N ARG A 262 6.01 21.26 -1.40
CA ARG A 262 7.20 22.13 -1.38
C ARG A 262 7.25 23.06 -2.57
N THR A 263 7.61 24.30 -2.35
CA THR A 263 8.02 25.20 -3.42
C THR A 263 9.44 24.84 -3.83
N PRO A 264 9.72 24.54 -5.13
CA PRO A 264 11.06 24.26 -5.60
C PRO A 264 12.03 25.41 -5.30
N GLY A 265 13.21 25.10 -4.76
CA GLY A 265 14.28 26.03 -4.47
C GLY A 265 15.26 26.20 -5.64
N SER A 266 16.55 26.41 -5.33
CA SER A 266 17.62 26.58 -6.35
C SER A 266 17.99 25.30 -7.08
N ASP A 267 17.86 24.15 -6.41
CA ASP A 267 18.28 22.85 -6.91
C ASP A 267 17.19 21.77 -6.78
N PRO A 268 16.06 21.91 -7.53
CA PRO A 268 14.86 21.07 -7.35
C PRO A 268 15.14 19.56 -7.45
N ALA A 269 16.07 19.15 -8.31
CA ALA A 269 16.41 17.73 -8.47
C ALA A 269 17.09 17.16 -7.21
N ILE A 270 17.94 17.95 -6.55
CA ILE A 270 18.60 17.54 -5.30
C ILE A 270 17.58 17.54 -4.15
N GLU A 271 16.70 18.55 -4.09
CA GLU A 271 15.65 18.65 -3.07
C GLU A 271 14.69 17.44 -3.15
N LEU A 272 14.25 17.08 -4.37
CA LEU A 272 13.46 15.88 -4.60
C LEU A 272 14.20 14.62 -4.14
N PHE A 273 15.48 14.51 -4.51
CA PHE A 273 16.27 13.33 -4.20
C PHE A 273 16.51 13.17 -2.70
N ASP A 274 16.80 14.27 -2.01
CA ASP A 274 16.98 14.29 -0.55
C ASP A 274 15.73 13.80 0.21
N GLU A 275 14.56 14.30 -0.18
CA GLU A 275 13.27 13.83 0.36
C GLU A 275 13.02 12.35 0.04
N ALA A 276 13.25 11.93 -1.20
CA ALA A 276 13.04 10.53 -1.60
C ALA A 276 13.93 9.57 -0.81
N VAL A 277 15.22 9.92 -0.63
CA VAL A 277 16.16 9.13 0.19
C VAL A 277 15.65 8.98 1.62
N GLY A 278 15.19 10.05 2.27
CA GLY A 278 14.65 10.00 3.62
C GLY A 278 13.38 9.15 3.73
N ARG A 279 12.45 9.29 2.78
CA ARG A 279 11.19 8.54 2.75
C ARG A 279 11.41 7.05 2.53
N VAL A 280 12.27 6.68 1.58
CA VAL A 280 12.60 5.27 1.28
C VAL A 280 13.38 4.62 2.42
N ALA A 281 14.31 5.34 3.06
CA ALA A 281 15.01 4.86 4.26
C ALA A 281 14.04 4.59 5.41
N THR A 282 13.05 5.47 5.62
CA THR A 282 12.00 5.29 6.62
C THR A 282 11.11 4.07 6.31
N LEU A 283 10.73 3.88 5.03
CA LEU A 283 9.94 2.71 4.63
C LEU A 283 10.70 1.41 4.89
N ALA A 284 11.99 1.33 4.51
CA ALA A 284 12.83 0.17 4.75
C ALA A 284 12.90 -0.18 6.26
N ALA A 285 13.12 0.81 7.10
CA ALA A 285 13.18 0.66 8.55
C ALA A 285 11.86 0.12 9.13
N ARG A 286 10.73 0.63 8.67
CA ARG A 286 9.40 0.20 9.13
C ARG A 286 9.04 -1.20 8.64
N PHE A 287 9.48 -1.63 7.45
CA PHE A 287 9.37 -3.03 7.03
C PHE A 287 10.07 -3.97 8.01
N MET A 288 11.31 -3.61 8.40
CA MET A 288 12.07 -4.40 9.38
C MET A 288 11.34 -4.48 10.72
N ALA A 289 10.94 -3.35 11.28
CA ALA A 289 10.22 -3.31 12.55
C ALA A 289 8.88 -4.05 12.52
N ALA A 290 8.19 -4.09 11.37
CA ALA A 290 6.96 -4.83 11.17
C ALA A 290 7.16 -6.35 10.99
N GLY A 291 8.39 -6.81 10.76
CA GLY A 291 8.67 -8.19 10.36
C GLY A 291 8.20 -8.48 8.92
N PHE A 292 7.99 -7.46 8.11
CA PHE A 292 7.42 -7.59 6.77
C PHE A 292 8.48 -7.81 5.71
N VAL A 293 8.21 -8.72 4.78
CA VAL A 293 9.03 -8.98 3.59
C VAL A 293 8.18 -8.77 2.36
N HIS A 294 8.52 -7.75 1.58
CA HIS A 294 7.81 -7.42 0.35
C HIS A 294 7.99 -8.49 -0.75
N GLY A 295 9.20 -9.01 -0.86
CA GLY A 295 9.58 -10.09 -1.78
C GLY A 295 9.89 -9.65 -3.21
N VAL A 296 9.52 -8.43 -3.61
CA VAL A 296 9.82 -7.88 -4.96
C VAL A 296 10.05 -6.38 -4.85
N LEU A 297 11.23 -5.99 -4.34
CA LEU A 297 11.63 -4.58 -4.19
C LEU A 297 12.32 -4.07 -5.47
N ASN A 298 11.66 -4.21 -6.59
CA ASN A 298 12.08 -3.64 -7.87
C ASN A 298 11.91 -2.12 -7.88
N THR A 299 12.60 -1.39 -8.75
CA THR A 299 12.48 0.08 -8.85
C THR A 299 11.09 0.55 -9.27
N ASP A 300 10.35 -0.29 -9.99
CA ASP A 300 8.94 -0.05 -10.36
C ASP A 300 7.97 -0.27 -9.19
N ASN A 301 8.41 -0.83 -8.07
CA ASN A 301 7.64 -1.00 -6.84
C ASN A 301 8.02 0.00 -5.73
N ILE A 302 8.84 1.02 -6.04
CA ILE A 302 9.24 2.05 -5.07
C ILE A 302 8.60 3.39 -5.46
N ASN A 303 7.63 3.80 -4.66
CA ASN A 303 6.95 5.09 -4.80
C ASN A 303 7.80 6.23 -4.22
N LEU A 304 7.82 7.38 -4.89
CA LEU A 304 8.58 8.57 -4.44
C LEU A 304 8.08 9.12 -3.10
N THR A 305 6.82 8.88 -2.78
CA THR A 305 6.23 9.32 -1.50
C THR A 305 6.64 8.43 -0.31
N GLY A 306 7.32 7.31 -0.57
CA GLY A 306 7.67 6.34 0.47
C GLY A 306 6.49 5.47 0.91
N GLU A 307 5.34 5.50 0.23
CA GLU A 307 4.28 4.51 0.42
C GLU A 307 4.60 3.21 -0.33
N SER A 308 4.47 2.08 0.35
CA SER A 308 4.58 0.76 -0.25
C SER A 308 3.29 0.37 -0.96
N PHE A 309 3.39 -0.42 -2.01
CA PHE A 309 2.27 -0.92 -2.80
C PHE A 309 2.67 -2.15 -3.64
N ASP A 310 1.73 -2.75 -4.38
CA ASP A 310 1.96 -3.88 -5.30
C ASP A 310 2.42 -5.16 -4.58
N TYR A 311 1.62 -5.58 -3.61
CA TYR A 311 1.90 -6.75 -2.78
C TYR A 311 1.65 -8.07 -3.52
N GLY A 312 2.71 -8.65 -4.10
CA GLY A 312 2.68 -9.96 -4.75
C GLY A 312 2.99 -11.11 -3.77
N PRO A 313 4.24 -11.57 -3.70
CA PRO A 313 4.62 -12.72 -2.89
C PRO A 313 4.86 -12.41 -1.40
N TRP A 314 4.46 -11.27 -0.90
CA TRP A 314 4.74 -10.79 0.45
C TRP A 314 4.48 -11.84 1.55
N ARG A 315 5.26 -11.73 2.64
CA ARG A 315 5.08 -12.50 3.88
C ARG A 315 5.48 -11.68 5.10
N PHE A 316 4.93 -12.03 6.26
CA PHE A 316 5.50 -11.63 7.54
C PHE A 316 6.42 -12.75 8.04
N ALA A 317 7.63 -12.38 8.46
CA ALA A 317 8.59 -13.31 9.03
C ALA A 317 8.11 -13.76 10.42
N PRO A 318 8.07 -15.06 10.69
CA PRO A 318 7.62 -15.54 12.01
C PRO A 318 8.60 -15.15 13.12
N THR A 319 9.89 -15.13 12.82
CA THR A 319 10.99 -14.77 13.72
C THR A 319 11.94 -13.81 13.02
N TRP A 320 12.87 -13.20 13.76
CA TRP A 320 13.87 -12.27 13.22
C TRP A 320 14.98 -13.03 12.48
N ASP A 321 14.65 -13.59 11.33
CA ASP A 321 15.57 -14.32 10.48
C ASP A 321 15.94 -13.45 9.27
N ALA A 322 17.19 -12.97 9.24
CA ALA A 322 17.70 -12.13 8.16
C ALA A 322 17.67 -12.81 6.77
N GLY A 323 17.69 -14.13 6.74
CA GLY A 323 17.65 -14.94 5.51
C GLY A 323 16.23 -15.25 5.00
N PHE A 324 15.18 -14.93 5.76
CA PHE A 324 13.81 -15.25 5.40
C PHE A 324 13.38 -14.53 4.10
N THR A 325 12.85 -15.29 3.13
CA THR A 325 12.36 -14.79 1.84
C THR A 325 10.85 -14.97 1.69
N ALA A 326 10.19 -14.02 1.02
CA ALA A 326 8.77 -14.13 0.70
C ALA A 326 8.52 -14.80 -0.66
N ALA A 327 9.33 -14.48 -1.67
CA ALA A 327 9.18 -14.98 -3.04
C ALA A 327 9.91 -16.31 -3.20
N TYR A 328 9.19 -17.34 -3.67
CA TYR A 328 9.78 -18.67 -3.93
C TYR A 328 10.83 -18.67 -5.05
N PHE A 329 10.79 -17.67 -5.92
CA PHE A 329 11.72 -17.49 -7.03
C PHE A 329 12.93 -16.60 -6.69
N ASP A 330 13.00 -16.04 -5.49
CA ASP A 330 14.17 -15.31 -4.98
C ASP A 330 15.21 -16.28 -4.39
N HIS A 331 15.79 -17.11 -5.26
CA HIS A 331 16.73 -18.16 -4.85
C HIS A 331 18.02 -17.65 -4.22
N HIS A 332 18.36 -16.39 -4.46
CA HIS A 332 19.58 -15.75 -3.93
C HIS A 332 19.31 -14.84 -2.73
N GLY A 333 18.05 -14.72 -2.30
CA GLY A 333 17.65 -13.88 -1.20
C GLY A 333 17.96 -12.40 -1.45
N LEU A 334 17.82 -11.94 -2.70
CA LEU A 334 18.07 -10.53 -3.04
C LEU A 334 17.18 -9.60 -2.22
N TYR A 335 15.92 -10.02 -1.98
CA TYR A 335 14.93 -9.29 -1.20
C TYR A 335 14.59 -9.99 0.12
N ALA A 336 15.55 -10.79 0.67
CA ALA A 336 15.40 -11.39 1.99
C ALA A 336 15.19 -10.33 3.07
N PHE A 337 14.54 -10.69 4.18
CA PHE A 337 14.20 -9.80 5.29
C PHE A 337 15.36 -8.85 5.67
N GLY A 338 16.52 -9.39 6.00
CA GLY A 338 17.70 -8.59 6.41
C GLY A 338 18.35 -7.81 5.27
N ARG A 339 17.99 -8.07 4.01
CA ARG A 339 18.56 -7.39 2.84
C ARG A 339 17.67 -6.29 2.26
N GLN A 340 16.48 -6.11 2.79
CA GLN A 340 15.55 -5.08 2.30
C GLN A 340 16.13 -3.66 2.38
N PRO A 341 16.87 -3.26 3.45
CA PRO A 341 17.51 -1.93 3.48
C PRO A 341 18.53 -1.73 2.36
N ASP A 342 19.35 -2.76 2.04
CA ASP A 342 20.33 -2.70 0.95
C ASP A 342 19.65 -2.60 -0.41
N ALA A 343 18.57 -3.36 -0.62
CA ALA A 343 17.77 -3.28 -1.85
C ALA A 343 17.14 -1.89 -2.03
N MET A 344 16.64 -1.29 -0.96
CA MET A 344 16.07 0.06 -0.98
C MET A 344 17.14 1.12 -1.23
N HIS A 345 18.32 0.99 -0.63
CA HIS A 345 19.46 1.87 -0.89
C HIS A 345 19.89 1.78 -2.36
N TRP A 346 19.97 0.56 -2.91
CA TRP A 346 20.25 0.35 -4.32
C TRP A 346 19.18 1.02 -5.21
N ASN A 347 17.90 0.93 -4.85
CA ASN A 347 16.81 1.56 -5.61
C ASN A 347 16.93 3.10 -5.65
N VAL A 348 17.23 3.75 -4.53
CA VAL A 348 17.44 5.21 -4.56
C VAL A 348 18.72 5.59 -5.31
N MET A 349 19.74 4.73 -5.33
CA MET A 349 20.90 4.93 -6.22
C MET A 349 20.46 4.91 -7.70
N GLN A 350 19.53 4.06 -8.10
CA GLN A 350 18.98 4.05 -9.47
C GLN A 350 18.19 5.33 -9.78
N LEU A 351 17.51 5.93 -8.79
CA LEU A 351 16.92 7.25 -8.95
C LEU A 351 17.98 8.33 -9.16
N ALA A 352 19.09 8.29 -8.39
CA ALA A 352 20.21 9.21 -8.60
C ALA A 352 20.78 9.10 -10.01
N VAL A 353 20.95 7.88 -10.52
CA VAL A 353 21.42 7.64 -11.90
C VAL A 353 20.45 8.26 -12.92
N ALA A 354 19.15 8.13 -12.72
CA ALA A 354 18.15 8.73 -13.62
C ALA A 354 18.20 10.27 -13.58
N LEU A 355 18.34 10.88 -12.41
CA LEU A 355 18.41 12.35 -12.22
C LEU A 355 19.66 12.96 -12.84
N ARG A 356 20.70 12.20 -13.16
CA ARG A 356 21.88 12.69 -13.89
C ARG A 356 21.56 13.28 -15.27
N THR A 357 20.38 13.05 -15.76
CA THR A 357 19.87 13.69 -16.99
C THR A 357 19.79 15.24 -16.85
N VAL A 358 19.63 15.74 -15.61
CA VAL A 358 19.36 17.16 -15.33
C VAL A 358 20.23 17.77 -14.25
N VAL A 359 21.04 16.97 -13.54
CA VAL A 359 21.95 17.44 -12.47
C VAL A 359 23.25 16.62 -12.45
N ASP A 360 24.34 17.22 -11.97
CA ASP A 360 25.65 16.54 -11.85
C ASP A 360 25.70 15.52 -10.71
N ALA A 361 26.65 14.57 -10.79
CA ALA A 361 26.76 13.47 -9.84
C ALA A 361 27.16 13.89 -8.41
N PRO A 362 28.11 14.80 -8.16
CA PRO A 362 28.62 15.03 -6.81
C PRO A 362 27.56 15.36 -5.76
N PRO A 363 26.59 16.27 -5.98
CA PRO A 363 25.55 16.53 -4.99
C PRO A 363 24.60 15.36 -4.79
N LEU A 364 24.34 14.53 -5.82
CA LEU A 364 23.54 13.30 -5.67
C LEU A 364 24.26 12.26 -4.82
N ILE A 365 25.58 12.10 -4.99
CA ILE A 365 26.40 11.19 -4.17
C ILE A 365 26.36 11.61 -2.70
N ALA A 366 26.54 12.92 -2.43
CA ALA A 366 26.50 13.44 -1.07
C ALA A 366 25.16 13.15 -0.35
N VAL A 367 24.04 13.26 -1.05
CA VAL A 367 22.72 12.90 -0.50
C VAL A 367 22.60 11.39 -0.33
N LEU A 368 23.00 10.58 -1.32
CA LEU A 368 22.91 9.11 -1.26
C LEU A 368 23.66 8.53 -0.05
N GLU A 369 24.84 9.07 0.25
CA GLU A 369 25.68 8.66 1.39
C GLU A 369 25.00 8.87 2.76
N THR A 370 23.92 9.67 2.82
CA THR A 370 23.15 9.86 4.06
C THR A 370 22.16 8.71 4.33
N PHE A 371 21.86 7.85 3.34
CA PHE A 371 20.87 6.77 3.48
C PHE A 371 21.11 5.86 4.70
N PRO A 372 22.31 5.34 4.95
CA PRO A 372 22.55 4.43 6.09
C PRO A 372 22.24 5.10 7.43
N THR A 373 22.62 6.37 7.62
CA THR A 373 22.37 7.11 8.85
C THR A 373 20.87 7.39 9.03
N ARG A 374 20.18 7.80 7.95
CA ARG A 374 18.72 8.03 7.99
C ARG A 374 17.97 6.74 8.27
N HIS A 375 18.38 5.62 7.66
CA HIS A 375 17.79 4.31 7.91
C HIS A 375 18.00 3.88 9.37
N ALA A 376 19.21 4.02 9.92
CA ALA A 376 19.49 3.64 11.31
C ALA A 376 18.63 4.45 12.30
N GLN A 377 18.47 5.76 12.09
CA GLN A 377 17.58 6.58 12.91
C GLN A 377 16.13 6.12 12.79
N ALA A 378 15.64 5.94 11.56
CA ALA A 378 14.26 5.49 11.32
C ALA A 378 13.98 4.08 11.89
N ALA A 379 14.99 3.19 11.90
CA ALA A 379 14.89 1.86 12.50
C ALA A 379 14.75 1.95 14.02
N THR A 380 15.54 2.80 14.66
CA THR A 380 15.42 3.12 16.07
C THR A 380 14.01 3.62 16.39
N ASP A 381 13.54 4.65 15.69
CA ASP A 381 12.20 5.23 15.89
C ASP A 381 11.08 4.18 15.70
N ALA A 382 11.22 3.31 14.71
CA ALA A 382 10.23 2.26 14.43
C ALA A 382 10.18 1.19 15.53
N ILE A 383 11.32 0.78 16.07
CA ILE A 383 11.40 -0.16 17.19
C ILE A 383 10.79 0.45 18.45
N LEU A 384 11.14 1.70 18.80
CA LEU A 384 10.57 2.38 19.95
C LEU A 384 9.05 2.53 19.82
N TRP A 385 8.58 2.87 18.62
CA TRP A 385 7.14 2.94 18.34
C TRP A 385 6.44 1.59 18.58
N ARG A 386 7.01 0.48 18.07
CA ARG A 386 6.49 -0.88 18.29
C ARG A 386 6.50 -1.30 19.75
N LEU A 387 7.53 -0.90 20.51
CA LEU A 387 7.61 -1.09 21.97
C LEU A 387 6.61 -0.22 22.74
N GLY A 388 6.00 0.79 22.12
CA GLY A 388 5.08 1.71 22.79
C GLY A 388 5.75 2.59 23.83
N VAL A 389 7.03 2.92 23.66
CA VAL A 389 7.81 3.78 24.57
C VAL A 389 8.10 5.14 23.94
N ARG A 390 8.37 6.14 24.76
CA ARG A 390 8.77 7.49 24.33
C ARG A 390 10.27 7.54 24.09
N PRO A 391 10.75 8.19 23.02
CA PRO A 391 12.16 8.48 22.83
C PRO A 391 12.73 9.22 24.04
N ARG A 392 14.00 9.00 24.36
CA ARG A 392 14.71 9.61 25.48
C ARG A 392 15.90 10.45 25.02
N ASP A 393 16.89 9.79 24.44
CA ASP A 393 18.08 10.42 23.88
C ASP A 393 18.64 9.52 22.74
N PRO A 394 19.33 10.10 21.74
CA PRO A 394 19.72 9.36 20.55
C PRO A 394 20.61 8.12 20.82
N ASP A 395 21.52 8.19 21.78
CA ASP A 395 22.43 7.07 22.06
C ASP A 395 21.73 5.94 22.82
N GLY A 396 20.93 6.29 23.84
CA GLY A 396 20.12 5.33 24.59
C GLY A 396 19.06 4.68 23.72
N ASP A 397 18.38 5.44 22.87
CA ASP A 397 17.35 4.96 21.95
C ASP A 397 17.94 3.96 20.95
N ARG A 398 19.12 4.25 20.39
CA ARG A 398 19.86 3.33 19.53
C ARG A 398 20.28 2.07 20.27
N ALA A 399 20.86 2.21 21.46
CA ALA A 399 21.28 1.06 22.27
C ALA A 399 20.13 0.11 22.61
N LEU A 400 18.94 0.65 22.92
CA LEU A 400 17.74 -0.14 23.13
C LEU A 400 17.31 -0.86 21.84
N ALA A 401 17.25 -0.16 20.70
CA ALA A 401 16.86 -0.76 19.42
C ALA A 401 17.82 -1.87 18.98
N ASP A 402 19.14 -1.66 19.16
CA ASP A 402 20.17 -2.65 18.86
C ASP A 402 20.05 -3.88 19.78
N ALA A 403 19.80 -3.68 21.08
CA ALA A 403 19.56 -4.77 22.04
C ALA A 403 18.32 -5.59 21.65
N VAL A 404 17.21 -4.94 21.24
CA VAL A 404 15.99 -5.62 20.79
C VAL A 404 16.25 -6.48 19.56
N THR A 405 16.88 -5.92 18.54
CA THR A 405 17.12 -6.64 17.29
C THR A 405 18.10 -7.81 17.49
N ALA A 406 19.14 -7.62 18.29
CA ALA A 406 20.09 -8.68 18.63
C ALA A 406 19.41 -9.83 19.40
N ALA A 407 18.58 -9.51 20.40
CA ALA A 407 17.85 -10.51 21.19
C ALA A 407 16.81 -11.26 20.35
N LEU A 408 16.06 -10.58 19.48
CA LEU A 408 15.13 -11.22 18.56
C LEU A 408 15.84 -12.16 17.59
N ALA A 409 16.97 -11.74 17.00
CA ALA A 409 17.76 -12.59 16.11
C ALA A 409 18.34 -13.83 16.78
N GLY A 410 18.67 -13.75 18.08
CA GLY A 410 19.27 -14.84 18.84
C GLY A 410 18.29 -15.77 19.55
N SER A 411 17.04 -15.33 19.82
CA SER A 411 16.11 -16.06 20.68
C SER A 411 15.18 -17.02 19.93
N GLY A 412 14.95 -16.80 18.63
CA GLY A 412 13.88 -17.49 17.89
C GLY A 412 12.46 -17.13 18.35
N MET A 413 12.28 -16.11 19.19
CA MET A 413 10.97 -15.62 19.60
C MET A 413 10.21 -15.03 18.41
N ALA A 414 8.90 -15.27 18.33
CA ALA A 414 8.05 -14.68 17.31
C ALA A 414 8.02 -13.14 17.47
N ILE A 415 8.20 -12.43 16.36
CA ILE A 415 8.28 -10.96 16.33
C ILE A 415 7.01 -10.34 16.95
N ASP A 416 5.83 -10.80 16.51
CA ASP A 416 4.57 -10.25 17.00
C ASP A 416 4.34 -10.52 18.50
N ARG A 417 4.76 -11.69 19.00
CA ARG A 417 4.70 -12.02 20.44
C ARG A 417 5.57 -11.07 21.24
N PHE A 418 6.80 -10.86 20.81
CA PHE A 418 7.72 -9.96 21.51
C PHE A 418 7.11 -8.55 21.65
N PHE A 419 6.70 -7.93 20.53
CA PHE A 419 6.18 -6.57 20.59
C PHE A 419 4.82 -6.44 21.29
N HIS A 420 3.98 -7.49 21.25
CA HIS A 420 2.74 -7.51 22.01
C HIS A 420 3.00 -7.55 23.50
N ASP A 421 3.86 -8.46 23.96
CA ASP A 421 4.10 -8.68 25.38
C ASP A 421 4.96 -7.57 25.98
N ALA A 422 5.91 -7.01 25.19
CA ALA A 422 6.80 -5.92 25.63
C ALA A 422 6.20 -4.51 25.51
N PHE A 423 4.98 -4.36 24.96
CA PHE A 423 4.38 -3.05 24.72
C PHE A 423 4.25 -2.23 26.01
N GLY A 424 4.59 -0.93 25.93
CA GLY A 424 4.60 -0.01 27.07
C GLY A 424 5.87 -0.09 27.91
N GLY A 425 6.90 -0.80 27.42
CA GLY A 425 8.20 -0.88 28.09
C GLY A 425 8.26 -1.90 29.22
N TRP A 426 7.37 -2.89 29.22
CA TRP A 426 7.36 -3.95 30.21
C TRP A 426 7.73 -5.28 29.57
N LEU A 427 8.65 -6.04 30.22
CA LEU A 427 9.00 -7.39 29.78
C LEU A 427 8.51 -8.42 30.81
N PRO A 428 7.83 -9.50 30.36
CA PRO A 428 7.49 -10.62 31.22
C PRO A 428 8.71 -11.27 31.87
N GLU A 429 8.48 -12.01 32.94
CA GLU A 429 9.49 -12.87 33.58
C GLU A 429 9.38 -14.30 33.02
N GLY A 430 10.43 -15.11 33.21
CA GLY A 430 10.48 -16.51 32.83
C GLY A 430 11.55 -16.85 31.80
N ASP A 431 11.79 -18.14 31.61
CA ASP A 431 12.89 -18.68 30.79
C ASP A 431 12.85 -18.21 29.34
N ASP A 432 11.65 -18.06 28.74
CA ASP A 432 11.47 -17.53 27.39
C ASP A 432 12.01 -16.11 27.22
N TRP A 433 12.11 -15.35 28.32
CA TRP A 433 12.54 -13.95 28.33
C TRP A 433 14.00 -13.74 28.76
N ALA A 434 14.70 -14.81 29.15
CA ALA A 434 16.13 -14.75 29.50
C ALA A 434 17.01 -14.14 28.41
N PRO A 435 16.79 -14.38 27.08
CA PRO A 435 17.55 -13.72 26.01
C PRO A 435 17.39 -12.20 25.97
N PHE A 436 16.39 -11.63 26.64
CA PHE A 436 16.03 -10.20 26.60
C PHE A 436 16.50 -9.40 27.82
N GLU A 437 17.40 -9.93 28.66
CA GLU A 437 17.90 -9.21 29.84
C GLU A 437 18.60 -7.88 29.53
N ALA A 438 19.35 -7.81 28.41
CA ALA A 438 19.90 -6.55 27.94
C ALA A 438 18.83 -5.53 27.56
N VAL A 439 17.74 -5.99 26.95
CA VAL A 439 16.56 -5.16 26.62
C VAL A 439 15.90 -4.66 27.91
N ARG A 440 15.72 -5.53 28.90
CA ARG A 440 15.15 -5.19 30.21
C ARG A 440 15.93 -4.08 30.90
N ALA A 441 17.27 -4.19 30.88
CA ALA A 441 18.14 -3.20 31.49
C ALA A 441 17.95 -1.80 30.88
N HIS A 442 17.84 -1.72 29.53
CA HIS A 442 17.58 -0.45 28.85
C HIS A 442 16.15 0.05 29.09
N LEU A 443 15.14 -0.82 29.01
CA LEU A 443 13.72 -0.44 29.14
C LEU A 443 13.39 0.21 30.48
N SER A 444 14.13 -0.09 31.56
CA SER A 444 13.92 0.50 32.88
C SER A 444 13.96 2.03 32.89
N ASP A 445 14.64 2.64 31.94
CA ASP A 445 14.81 4.08 31.80
C ASP A 445 13.71 4.74 30.93
N TYR A 446 12.85 3.95 30.29
CA TYR A 446 11.86 4.45 29.34
C TYR A 446 10.48 4.59 29.97
N ARG A 447 9.73 5.56 29.45
CA ARG A 447 8.33 5.77 29.82
C ARG A 447 7.41 5.28 28.71
N PRO A 448 6.27 4.67 29.05
CA PRO A 448 5.26 4.32 28.06
C PRO A 448 4.85 5.54 27.23
N ARG A 449 4.72 5.35 25.92
CA ARG A 449 4.07 6.30 25.02
C ARG A 449 2.55 6.24 25.20
N LYS A 450 2.02 5.04 25.42
CA LYS A 450 0.61 4.74 25.60
C LYS A 450 0.44 3.62 26.65
N GLY A 451 -0.66 3.66 27.38
CA GLY A 451 -1.01 2.61 28.33
C GLY A 451 -1.51 1.33 27.66
N ARG A 452 -1.63 0.26 28.44
CA ARG A 452 -2.19 -1.03 28.02
C ARG A 452 -3.67 -1.18 28.39
N ASP A 453 -4.43 -0.08 28.42
CA ASP A 453 -5.86 -0.09 28.82
C ASP A 453 -6.78 -0.65 27.73
N HIS A 454 -6.31 -0.70 26.49
CA HIS A 454 -7.09 -1.25 25.39
C HIS A 454 -7.23 -2.78 25.53
N PRO A 455 -8.44 -3.36 25.33
CA PRO A 455 -8.70 -4.80 25.51
C PRO A 455 -7.82 -5.74 24.67
N TYR A 456 -7.22 -5.24 23.60
CA TYR A 456 -6.27 -6.01 22.77
C TYR A 456 -5.08 -6.55 23.60
N TRP A 457 -4.61 -5.81 24.59
CA TRP A 457 -3.43 -6.19 25.40
C TRP A 457 -3.69 -7.33 26.38
N SER A 458 -4.94 -7.75 26.54
CA SER A 458 -5.32 -8.93 27.35
C SER A 458 -5.56 -10.18 26.50
N ASP A 459 -5.36 -10.09 25.18
CA ASP A 459 -5.48 -11.26 24.30
C ASP A 459 -4.32 -12.25 24.58
N ALA A 460 -4.64 -13.53 24.62
CA ALA A 460 -3.64 -14.58 24.88
C ALA A 460 -2.61 -14.73 23.74
N ARG A 461 -2.91 -14.17 22.57
CA ARG A 461 -2.05 -14.22 21.38
C ARG A 461 -2.14 -12.88 20.64
N PRO A 462 -1.01 -12.40 20.10
CA PRO A 462 -1.01 -11.21 19.25
C PRO A 462 -1.80 -11.44 17.96
N CYS A 463 -2.29 -10.36 17.36
CA CYS A 463 -2.74 -10.39 15.98
C CYS A 463 -1.50 -10.53 15.08
N SER A 464 -1.42 -11.61 14.31
CA SER A 464 -0.34 -11.91 13.36
C SER A 464 -0.86 -11.91 11.92
N MET A 465 0.02 -12.13 10.93
CA MET A 465 -0.34 -12.30 9.52
C MET A 465 0.62 -13.30 8.86
N LEU A 466 0.85 -14.43 9.51
CA LEU A 466 1.69 -15.49 8.96
C LEU A 466 1.03 -16.16 7.77
N ILE A 467 1.84 -16.70 6.87
CA ILE A 467 1.35 -17.25 5.60
C ILE A 467 0.29 -18.35 5.77
N ASP A 468 0.44 -19.20 6.77
CA ASP A 468 -0.51 -20.29 7.02
C ASP A 468 -1.92 -19.76 7.37
N GLU A 469 -1.98 -18.63 8.09
CA GLU A 469 -3.24 -17.96 8.41
C GLU A 469 -3.87 -17.34 7.15
N VAL A 470 -3.05 -16.71 6.29
CA VAL A 470 -3.51 -16.16 5.01
C VAL A 470 -4.07 -17.25 4.10
N GLU A 471 -3.37 -18.39 4.01
CA GLU A 471 -3.83 -19.53 3.22
C GLU A 471 -5.10 -20.17 3.80
N ALA A 472 -5.24 -20.24 5.12
CA ALA A 472 -6.46 -20.75 5.76
C ALA A 472 -7.67 -19.83 5.48
N ILE A 473 -7.49 -18.51 5.51
CA ILE A 473 -8.53 -17.54 5.11
C ILE A 473 -8.92 -17.76 3.64
N TRP A 474 -7.93 -17.90 2.76
CA TRP A 474 -8.19 -18.14 1.35
C TRP A 474 -8.92 -19.47 1.10
N SER A 475 -8.53 -20.56 1.77
CA SER A 475 -9.20 -21.86 1.63
C SER A 475 -10.67 -21.81 2.02
N ALA A 476 -11.03 -21.06 3.07
CA ALA A 476 -12.44 -20.84 3.43
C ALA A 476 -13.23 -20.16 2.31
N ILE A 477 -12.65 -19.15 1.68
CA ILE A 477 -13.26 -18.43 0.55
C ILE A 477 -13.34 -19.33 -0.69
N ALA A 478 -12.23 -19.98 -1.05
CA ALA A 478 -12.14 -20.77 -2.28
C ALA A 478 -13.07 -21.97 -2.28
N GLU A 479 -13.16 -22.70 -1.15
CA GLU A 479 -13.89 -23.96 -1.05
C GLU A 479 -15.38 -23.79 -0.73
N ARG A 480 -15.74 -22.73 0.03
CA ARG A 480 -17.09 -22.58 0.61
C ARG A 480 -17.72 -21.20 0.43
N ASP A 481 -17.04 -20.30 -0.27
CA ASP A 481 -17.36 -18.86 -0.33
C ASP A 481 -17.59 -18.25 1.06
N ASP A 482 -16.85 -18.76 2.08
CA ASP A 482 -16.94 -18.29 3.45
C ASP A 482 -15.99 -17.11 3.69
N TRP A 483 -16.57 -15.92 3.75
CA TRP A 483 -15.86 -14.65 3.97
C TRP A 483 -15.74 -14.28 5.46
N ALA A 484 -16.34 -15.05 6.37
CA ALA A 484 -16.32 -14.73 7.80
C ALA A 484 -14.89 -14.69 8.38
N PRO A 485 -13.96 -15.63 8.06
CA PRO A 485 -12.58 -15.55 8.54
C PRO A 485 -11.83 -14.32 8.03
N PHE A 486 -12.07 -13.90 6.78
CA PHE A 486 -11.49 -12.68 6.22
C PHE A 486 -11.98 -11.43 6.95
N ALA A 487 -13.29 -11.29 7.13
CA ALA A 487 -13.89 -10.15 7.83
C ALA A 487 -13.42 -10.08 9.30
N ALA A 488 -13.36 -11.22 9.99
CA ALA A 488 -12.87 -11.33 11.36
C ALA A 488 -11.39 -10.90 11.45
N LYS A 489 -10.56 -11.29 10.46
CA LYS A 489 -9.15 -10.91 10.43
C LYS A 489 -8.96 -9.42 10.24
N VAL A 490 -9.66 -8.80 9.29
CA VAL A 490 -9.64 -7.34 9.08
C VAL A 490 -10.05 -6.60 10.36
N ALA A 491 -11.10 -7.06 11.03
CA ALA A 491 -11.54 -6.48 12.31
C ALA A 491 -10.47 -6.61 13.42
N ALA A 492 -9.80 -7.77 13.53
CA ALA A 492 -8.74 -8.01 14.49
C ALA A 492 -7.53 -7.10 14.25
N ILE A 493 -7.13 -6.93 12.98
CA ILE A 493 -6.04 -6.02 12.59
C ILE A 493 -6.38 -4.57 12.98
N ARG A 494 -7.58 -4.10 12.65
CA ARG A 494 -8.02 -2.74 12.98
C ARG A 494 -8.09 -2.51 14.48
N ARG A 495 -8.52 -3.53 15.26
CA ARG A 495 -8.51 -3.50 16.71
C ARG A 495 -7.08 -3.40 17.27
N MET A 496 -6.13 -4.14 16.72
CA MET A 496 -4.71 -4.02 17.05
C MET A 496 -4.19 -2.62 16.71
N GLY A 497 -4.45 -2.11 15.50
CA GLY A 497 -4.05 -0.76 15.08
C GLY A 497 -4.56 0.32 16.05
N ALA A 498 -5.82 0.25 16.50
CA ALA A 498 -6.37 1.15 17.50
C ALA A 498 -5.67 1.05 18.87
N ALA A 499 -5.18 -0.12 19.24
CA ALA A 499 -4.39 -0.31 20.47
C ALA A 499 -2.98 0.28 20.35
N LEU A 500 -2.36 0.18 19.16
CA LEU A 500 -1.02 0.71 18.87
C LEU A 500 -1.01 2.23 18.66
N ALA A 501 -2.01 2.82 18.00
CA ALA A 501 -2.11 4.27 17.74
C ALA A 501 -2.32 5.08 19.02
#